data_6bf74eee17c2c678f20a1114dc5e5c3f
#
_entry.id   6bf74eee17c2c678f20a1114dc5e5c3f
#
_cell.length_a   1.000
_cell.length_b   1.000
_cell.length_c   1.000
_cell.angle_alpha   90.00
_cell.angle_beta   90.00
_cell.angle_gamma   90.00
#
_symmetry.space_group_name_H-M   'P 1'
#
loop_
_entity.id
_entity.type
_entity.pdbx_description
1 polymer ?
#
loop_
_entity_poly.entity_id
_entity_poly.type
_entity_poly.pdbx_seq_one_letter_code
_entity_poly.pdbx_strand_id
1 'polypeptide(L)'
;MKRQTYIQGELFDDMIVEDKPLVIPEANAAFDDLFYRLAQSKFRSSFHLTAQDVAYIRKNGLDKIRLHAADFVRRCLAPAEPVNDGKQTPYRGHPVFKAQHATGCCCRGCFEKWHHVPKGVALTAGQCDYAVNVLMEWIVRQLIKQNI
;
A
#
# COMPACT_ATOMS: atom_id res chain seq x y z
N MET A 1 5.51 1.40 -18.04
CA MET A 1 5.06 0.84 -16.80
C MET A 1 3.79 0.05 -16.98
N LYS A 2 3.74 -1.11 -16.45
CA LYS A 2 2.62 -2.01 -16.71
C LYS A 2 1.75 -2.21 -15.48
N ARG A 3 1.57 -1.17 -14.69
CA ARG A 3 0.78 -1.32 -13.48
C ARG A 3 -0.64 -1.79 -13.75
N GLN A 4 -1.19 -1.44 -14.91
CA GLN A 4 -2.51 -1.93 -15.25
C GLN A 4 -2.55 -3.43 -15.43
N THR A 5 -1.40 -4.02 -15.69
CA THR A 5 -1.31 -5.46 -15.84
C THR A 5 -1.81 -6.18 -14.59
N TYR A 6 -1.53 -5.63 -13.41
CA TYR A 6 -1.99 -6.25 -12.18
C TYR A 6 -3.52 -6.31 -12.14
N ILE A 7 -4.15 -5.17 -12.44
CA ILE A 7 -5.61 -5.10 -12.37
C ILE A 7 -6.24 -5.98 -13.44
N GLN A 8 -5.72 -5.89 -14.66
CA GLN A 8 -6.32 -6.62 -15.77
C GLN A 8 -6.15 -8.13 -15.61
N GLY A 9 -4.97 -8.54 -15.19
CA GLY A 9 -4.73 -9.96 -14.96
C GLY A 9 -5.66 -10.54 -13.92
N GLU A 10 -5.87 -9.78 -12.85
CA GLU A 10 -6.74 -10.25 -11.80
C GLU A 10 -8.19 -10.30 -12.23
N LEU A 11 -8.61 -9.40 -13.11
CA LEU A 11 -9.98 -9.43 -13.60
C LEU A 11 -10.29 -10.70 -14.37
N PHE A 12 -9.34 -11.20 -15.12
CA PHE A 12 -9.57 -12.47 -15.82
C PHE A 12 -9.67 -13.63 -14.84
N ASP A 13 -8.82 -13.62 -13.83
CA ASP A 13 -8.87 -14.65 -12.81
C ASP A 13 -10.17 -14.59 -12.05
N ASP A 14 -10.73 -13.40 -11.93
CA ASP A 14 -11.96 -13.19 -11.18
C ASP A 14 -13.12 -13.98 -11.72
N MET A 15 -13.07 -14.32 -12.97
CA MET A 15 -14.18 -15.03 -13.59
C MET A 15 -14.34 -16.45 -13.06
N ILE A 16 -13.29 -16.99 -12.46
CA ILE A 16 -13.31 -18.36 -11.99
C ILE A 16 -13.03 -18.48 -10.51
N VAL A 17 -12.80 -17.36 -9.84
CA VAL A 17 -12.51 -17.39 -8.42
C VAL A 17 -13.82 -17.23 -7.65
N GLU A 18 -14.03 -18.14 -6.71
CA GLU A 18 -15.22 -18.07 -5.86
C GLU A 18 -15.02 -16.98 -4.81
N ASP A 19 -16.13 -16.35 -4.42
CA ASP A 19 -16.11 -15.41 -3.33
C ASP A 19 -15.80 -16.13 -2.04
N LYS A 20 -14.83 -15.62 -1.33
CA LYS A 20 -14.47 -16.15 -0.02
C LYS A 20 -14.63 -15.04 1.00
N PRO A 21 -15.00 -15.39 2.24
CA PRO A 21 -15.05 -14.38 3.28
C PRO A 21 -13.69 -13.74 3.45
N LEU A 22 -13.68 -12.42 3.53
CA LEU A 22 -12.46 -11.68 3.78
C LEU A 22 -12.22 -11.64 5.27
N VAL A 23 -11.10 -12.21 5.71
CA VAL A 23 -10.72 -12.19 7.11
C VAL A 23 -9.86 -10.97 7.35
N ILE A 24 -10.35 -10.03 8.15
CA ILE A 24 -9.67 -8.77 8.42
C ILE A 24 -9.01 -8.86 9.79
N PRO A 25 -7.68 -8.75 9.86
CA PRO A 25 -6.99 -8.78 11.14
C PRO A 25 -7.32 -7.55 11.98
N GLU A 26 -6.99 -7.61 13.24
CA GLU A 26 -7.09 -6.43 14.09
C GLU A 26 -6.01 -5.44 13.74
N ALA A 27 -6.27 -4.16 14.02
CA ALA A 27 -5.27 -3.13 13.84
C ALA A 27 -4.10 -3.39 14.80
N ASN A 28 -2.89 -3.13 14.32
CA ASN A 28 -1.68 -3.30 15.11
C ASN A 28 -1.38 -2.01 15.86
N ALA A 29 -1.47 -2.07 17.19
CA ALA A 29 -1.27 -0.90 18.04
C ALA A 29 0.12 -0.29 17.91
N ALA A 30 1.10 -1.07 17.46
CA ALA A 30 2.46 -0.53 17.27
C ALA A 30 2.48 0.61 16.26
N PHE A 31 1.48 0.69 15.38
CA PHE A 31 1.40 1.75 14.37
C PHE A 31 0.46 2.89 14.78
N ASP A 32 -0.10 2.86 15.99
CA ASP A 32 -1.08 3.88 16.38
C ASP A 32 -0.53 5.29 16.29
N ASP A 33 0.70 5.52 16.75
CA ASP A 33 1.27 6.85 16.70
C ASP A 33 1.46 7.34 15.27
N LEU A 34 1.99 6.49 14.40
CA LEU A 34 2.17 6.84 13.01
C LEU A 34 0.84 7.23 12.37
N PHE A 35 -0.18 6.41 12.59
CA PHE A 35 -1.47 6.67 11.95
C PHE A 35 -2.18 7.86 12.56
N TYR A 36 -1.94 8.15 13.84
CA TYR A 36 -2.42 9.39 14.42
C TYR A 36 -1.81 10.60 13.70
N ARG A 37 -0.49 10.56 13.47
CA ARG A 37 0.19 11.66 12.78
C ARG A 37 -0.27 11.78 11.32
N LEU A 38 -0.45 10.66 10.63
CA LEU A 38 -0.94 10.69 9.26
C LEU A 38 -2.34 11.30 9.18
N ALA A 39 -3.17 11.04 10.18
CA ALA A 39 -4.54 11.58 10.22
C ALA A 39 -4.55 13.10 10.34
N GLN A 40 -3.48 13.71 10.86
CA GLN A 40 -3.37 15.16 10.97
C GLN A 40 -2.99 15.81 9.64
N SER A 41 -2.51 15.06 8.68
CA SER A 41 -2.17 15.56 7.36
C SER A 41 -3.41 15.57 6.48
N LYS A 42 -3.78 16.74 5.99
CA LYS A 42 -4.94 16.86 5.11
C LYS A 42 -4.75 16.03 3.85
N PHE A 43 -3.55 16.07 3.27
CA PHE A 43 -3.25 15.31 2.07
C PHE A 43 -3.30 13.81 2.33
N ARG A 44 -2.57 13.35 3.37
CA ARG A 44 -2.49 11.90 3.63
C ARG A 44 -3.83 11.32 4.03
N SER A 45 -4.61 12.05 4.79
CA SER A 45 -5.90 11.57 5.26
C SER A 45 -7.00 11.62 4.20
N SER A 46 -6.70 12.19 3.03
CA SER A 46 -7.69 12.30 1.97
C SER A 46 -7.86 11.01 1.16
N PHE A 47 -7.00 10.03 1.36
CA PHE A 47 -7.06 8.78 0.58
C PHE A 47 -7.97 7.76 1.24
N HIS A 48 -8.76 7.09 0.43
CA HIS A 48 -9.71 6.07 0.91
C HIS A 48 -9.79 4.95 -0.11
N LEU A 49 -10.12 3.75 0.37
CA LEU A 49 -10.45 2.66 -0.53
C LEU A 49 -11.82 2.91 -1.15
N THR A 50 -11.91 2.77 -2.47
CA THR A 50 -13.19 2.82 -3.16
C THR A 50 -13.84 1.45 -3.11
N ALA A 51 -15.10 1.39 -3.55
CA ALA A 51 -15.79 0.10 -3.65
C ALA A 51 -15.04 -0.84 -4.59
N GLN A 52 -14.45 -0.31 -5.65
CA GLN A 52 -13.67 -1.11 -6.60
C GLN A 52 -12.41 -1.65 -5.94
N ASP A 53 -11.73 -0.82 -5.13
CA ASP A 53 -10.55 -1.27 -4.39
C ASP A 53 -10.92 -2.41 -3.44
N VAL A 54 -12.03 -2.26 -2.73
CA VAL A 54 -12.47 -3.28 -1.78
C VAL A 54 -12.81 -4.58 -2.52
N ALA A 55 -13.47 -4.47 -3.66
CA ALA A 55 -13.80 -5.65 -4.46
C ALA A 55 -12.53 -6.39 -4.90
N TYR A 56 -11.53 -5.63 -5.31
CA TYR A 56 -10.26 -6.20 -5.73
C TYR A 56 -9.55 -6.92 -4.57
N ILE A 57 -9.56 -6.28 -3.39
CA ILE A 57 -8.96 -6.88 -2.20
C ILE A 57 -9.72 -8.15 -1.81
N ARG A 58 -11.05 -8.09 -1.85
CA ARG A 58 -11.88 -9.23 -1.49
C ARG A 58 -11.64 -10.41 -2.42
N LYS A 59 -11.48 -10.11 -3.70
CA LYS A 59 -11.25 -11.13 -4.71
C LYS A 59 -9.90 -11.82 -4.55
N ASN A 60 -8.87 -11.05 -4.23
CA ASN A 60 -7.51 -11.57 -4.18
C ASN A 60 -7.10 -12.06 -2.81
N GLY A 61 -7.67 -11.50 -1.75
CA GLY A 61 -7.26 -11.80 -0.39
C GLY A 61 -6.07 -10.96 0.04
N LEU A 62 -5.95 -10.74 1.34
CA LEU A 62 -4.90 -9.86 1.87
C LEU A 62 -3.50 -10.42 1.64
N ASP A 63 -3.34 -11.75 1.63
CA ASP A 63 -2.02 -12.32 1.39
C ASP A 63 -1.49 -11.96 0.00
N LYS A 64 -2.35 -12.01 -1.01
CA LYS A 64 -1.95 -11.67 -2.37
C LYS A 64 -1.69 -10.17 -2.50
N ILE A 65 -2.50 -9.35 -1.84
CA ILE A 65 -2.26 -7.91 -1.83
C ILE A 65 -0.91 -7.60 -1.20
N ARG A 66 -0.54 -8.32 -0.14
CA ARG A 66 0.78 -8.15 0.49
C ARG A 66 1.91 -8.48 -0.49
N LEU A 67 1.75 -9.52 -1.30
CA LEU A 67 2.75 -9.85 -2.30
C LEU A 67 2.90 -8.72 -3.33
N HIS A 68 1.78 -8.12 -3.73
CA HIS A 68 1.83 -6.97 -4.63
C HIS A 68 2.55 -5.80 -3.98
N ALA A 69 2.25 -5.54 -2.70
CA ALA A 69 2.90 -4.46 -1.98
C ALA A 69 4.42 -4.70 -1.91
N ALA A 70 4.82 -5.92 -1.61
CA ALA A 70 6.25 -6.26 -1.53
C ALA A 70 6.95 -6.04 -2.88
N ASP A 71 6.28 -6.40 -3.96
CA ASP A 71 6.84 -6.20 -5.29
C ASP A 71 6.98 -4.72 -5.62
N PHE A 72 5.96 -3.93 -5.34
CA PHE A 72 6.03 -2.48 -5.58
C PHE A 72 7.13 -1.83 -4.75
N VAL A 73 7.25 -2.20 -3.48
CA VAL A 73 8.28 -1.65 -2.61
C VAL A 73 9.66 -2.00 -3.15
N ARG A 74 9.88 -3.26 -3.50
CA ARG A 74 11.18 -3.72 -3.97
C ARG A 74 11.61 -3.02 -5.25
N ARG A 75 10.69 -2.86 -6.19
CA ARG A 75 11.03 -2.32 -7.49
C ARG A 75 11.04 -0.80 -7.54
N CYS A 76 10.16 -0.16 -6.78
CA CYS A 76 9.93 1.27 -6.96
C CYS A 76 10.36 2.14 -5.78
N LEU A 77 10.47 1.58 -4.59
CA LEU A 77 10.86 2.36 -3.42
C LEU A 77 12.25 2.01 -2.91
N ALA A 78 12.61 0.73 -2.95
CA ALA A 78 13.85 0.24 -2.34
C ALA A 78 15.14 0.74 -2.99
N PRO A 79 15.22 0.97 -4.31
CA PRO A 79 16.48 1.42 -4.90
C PRO A 79 16.98 2.72 -4.27
N ALA A 80 18.31 2.87 -4.22
CA ALA A 80 18.92 4.09 -3.70
C ALA A 80 18.44 5.33 -4.45
N GLU A 81 18.26 5.19 -5.76
CA GLU A 81 17.78 6.27 -6.62
C GLU A 81 16.72 5.71 -7.54
N PRO A 82 15.46 5.65 -7.05
CA PRO A 82 14.38 5.10 -7.88
C PRO A 82 14.18 5.94 -9.14
N VAL A 83 13.76 5.27 -10.20
CA VAL A 83 13.42 5.96 -11.44
C VAL A 83 12.22 6.87 -11.17
N ASN A 84 12.31 8.12 -11.61
CA ASN A 84 11.26 9.12 -11.43
C ASN A 84 10.91 9.34 -9.96
N ASP A 85 11.92 9.36 -9.08
CA ASP A 85 11.68 9.53 -7.66
C ASP A 85 10.88 10.80 -7.41
N GLY A 86 9.81 10.65 -6.65
CA GLY A 86 8.84 11.69 -6.41
C GLY A 86 7.58 11.55 -7.23
N LYS A 87 7.62 10.77 -8.31
CA LYS A 87 6.46 10.58 -9.20
C LYS A 87 6.25 9.13 -9.60
N GLN A 88 6.90 8.21 -8.92
CA GLN A 88 6.87 6.80 -9.34
C GLN A 88 5.59 6.07 -9.00
N THR A 89 4.82 6.57 -8.03
CA THR A 89 3.62 5.87 -7.56
C THR A 89 2.37 6.51 -8.15
N PRO A 90 1.57 5.75 -8.90
CA PRO A 90 0.30 6.26 -9.41
C PRO A 90 -0.68 6.57 -8.27
N TYR A 91 -1.67 7.40 -8.56
CA TYR A 91 -2.68 7.75 -7.57
C TYR A 91 -3.87 6.80 -7.56
N ARG A 92 -4.00 5.98 -8.57
CA ARG A 92 -5.09 5.00 -8.66
C ARG A 92 -4.63 3.81 -9.50
N GLY A 93 -5.44 2.79 -9.55
CA GLY A 93 -5.14 1.60 -10.34
C GLY A 93 -4.83 0.38 -9.51
N HIS A 94 -4.58 0.57 -8.21
CA HIS A 94 -4.34 -0.53 -7.28
C HIS A 94 -4.49 0.01 -5.86
N PRO A 95 -5.12 -0.75 -4.96
CA PRO A 95 -5.27 -0.25 -3.57
C PRO A 95 -3.95 0.04 -2.88
N VAL A 96 -2.88 -0.69 -3.22
CA VAL A 96 -1.56 -0.43 -2.63
C VAL A 96 -1.03 0.94 -3.02
N PHE A 97 -1.34 1.42 -4.23
CA PHE A 97 -0.90 2.76 -4.65
C PHE A 97 -1.48 3.82 -3.72
N LYS A 98 -2.77 3.69 -3.37
CA LYS A 98 -3.40 4.61 -2.44
C LYS A 98 -2.77 4.50 -1.06
N ALA A 99 -2.48 3.28 -0.62
CA ALA A 99 -1.81 3.07 0.66
C ALA A 99 -0.45 3.77 0.67
N GLN A 100 0.29 3.70 -0.43
CA GLN A 100 1.60 4.34 -0.51
C GLN A 100 1.50 5.85 -0.32
N HIS A 101 0.55 6.49 -1.00
CA HIS A 101 0.36 7.94 -0.83
C HIS A 101 -0.16 8.28 0.56
N ALA A 102 -1.09 7.49 1.07
CA ALA A 102 -1.68 7.77 2.37
C ALA A 102 -0.69 7.65 3.52
N THR A 103 0.35 6.83 3.36
CA THR A 103 1.27 6.53 4.45
C THR A 103 2.67 7.11 4.25
N GLY A 104 2.89 7.86 3.17
CA GLY A 104 4.21 8.43 2.93
C GLY A 104 5.22 7.44 2.41
N CYS A 105 4.78 6.35 1.78
CA CYS A 105 5.63 5.34 1.15
C CYS A 105 5.62 5.46 -0.37
N CYS A 106 5.26 6.63 -0.89
CA CYS A 106 5.08 6.81 -2.33
C CYS A 106 6.37 7.19 -3.04
N CYS A 107 7.34 7.73 -2.33
CA CYS A 107 8.65 8.06 -2.87
C CYS A 107 9.64 8.15 -1.72
N ARG A 108 10.94 8.22 -2.07
CA ARG A 108 11.97 8.22 -1.03
C ARG A 108 11.96 9.50 -0.20
N GLY A 109 11.58 10.63 -0.81
CA GLY A 109 11.47 11.88 -0.04
C GLY A 109 10.37 11.81 1.01
N CYS A 110 9.23 11.28 0.65
CA CYS A 110 8.13 11.10 1.61
C CYS A 110 8.49 10.05 2.65
N PHE A 111 9.14 8.99 2.23
CA PHE A 111 9.55 7.92 3.14
C PHE A 111 10.55 8.45 4.17
N GLU A 112 11.48 9.29 3.75
CA GLU A 112 12.39 9.93 4.69
C GLU A 112 11.65 10.83 5.68
N LYS A 113 10.73 11.64 5.15
CA LYS A 113 9.99 12.58 5.98
C LYS A 113 9.12 11.88 7.02
N TRP A 114 8.40 10.86 6.62
CA TRP A 114 7.42 10.21 7.48
C TRP A 114 7.98 9.07 8.31
N HIS A 115 9.00 8.39 7.80
CA HIS A 115 9.50 7.18 8.44
C HIS A 115 10.98 7.29 8.84
N HIS A 116 11.60 8.44 8.56
CA HIS A 116 12.96 8.74 8.99
C HIS A 116 14.00 7.77 8.40
N VAL A 117 13.76 7.30 7.19
CA VAL A 117 14.68 6.44 6.46
C VAL A 117 15.39 7.29 5.42
N PRO A 118 16.71 7.48 5.51
CA PRO A 118 17.42 8.41 4.63
C PRO A 118 17.34 8.03 3.16
N LYS A 119 17.24 9.05 2.33
CA LYS A 119 17.32 8.90 0.87
C LYS A 119 18.75 8.54 0.46
N GLY A 120 18.87 8.04 -0.76
CA GLY A 120 20.18 7.86 -1.38
C GLY A 120 20.87 6.55 -1.04
N VAL A 121 20.26 5.73 -0.22
CA VAL A 121 20.79 4.42 0.15
C VAL A 121 19.68 3.41 -0.09
N ALA A 122 20.02 2.29 -0.74
CA ALA A 122 19.03 1.24 -0.97
C ALA A 122 18.44 0.76 0.36
N LEU A 123 17.15 0.47 0.36
CA LEU A 123 16.51 -0.04 1.56
C LEU A 123 17.03 -1.42 1.89
N THR A 124 17.21 -1.69 3.18
CA THR A 124 17.52 -3.04 3.64
C THR A 124 16.26 -3.90 3.54
N ALA A 125 16.45 -5.23 3.67
CA ALA A 125 15.31 -6.15 3.69
C ALA A 125 14.34 -5.78 4.82
N GLY A 126 14.86 -5.45 6.00
CA GLY A 126 14.02 -5.06 7.12
C GLY A 126 13.25 -3.78 6.86
N GLN A 127 13.86 -2.82 6.18
CA GLN A 127 13.18 -1.58 5.83
C GLN A 127 12.10 -1.82 4.79
N CYS A 128 12.33 -2.73 3.83
CA CYS A 128 11.29 -3.12 2.88
C CYS A 128 10.13 -3.79 3.60
N ASP A 129 10.40 -4.68 4.53
CA ASP A 129 9.35 -5.34 5.30
C ASP A 129 8.56 -4.33 6.11
N TYR A 130 9.23 -3.36 6.72
CA TYR A 130 8.56 -2.29 7.43
C TYR A 130 7.60 -1.54 6.53
N ALA A 131 8.06 -1.16 5.34
CA ALA A 131 7.21 -0.44 4.41
C ALA A 131 5.97 -1.27 4.03
N VAL A 132 6.16 -2.55 3.74
CA VAL A 132 5.04 -3.44 3.41
C VAL A 132 4.06 -3.50 4.59
N ASN A 133 4.58 -3.62 5.80
CA ASN A 133 3.72 -3.69 6.99
C ASN A 133 2.91 -2.40 7.16
N VAL A 134 3.51 -1.25 6.91
CA VAL A 134 2.79 0.02 6.97
C VAL A 134 1.67 0.06 5.94
N LEU A 135 1.97 -0.36 4.70
CA LEU A 135 0.97 -0.36 3.63
C LEU A 135 -0.19 -1.28 3.97
N MET A 136 0.10 -2.47 4.44
CA MET A 136 -0.95 -3.41 4.80
C MET A 136 -1.75 -2.94 6.00
N GLU A 137 -1.09 -2.27 6.95
CA GLU A 137 -1.80 -1.72 8.09
C GLU A 137 -2.82 -0.67 7.66
N TRP A 138 -2.44 0.19 6.71
CA TRP A 138 -3.38 1.19 6.20
C TRP A 138 -4.60 0.51 5.59
N ILE A 139 -4.37 -0.52 4.77
CA ILE A 139 -5.46 -1.24 4.13
C ILE A 139 -6.38 -1.87 5.18
N VAL A 140 -5.79 -2.52 6.19
CA VAL A 140 -6.57 -3.13 7.26
C VAL A 140 -7.41 -2.07 7.99
N ARG A 141 -6.81 -0.93 8.32
CA ARG A 141 -7.54 0.12 9.04
C ARG A 141 -8.65 0.71 8.18
N GLN A 142 -8.45 0.81 6.87
CA GLN A 142 -9.50 1.25 5.96
C GLN A 142 -10.66 0.27 5.93
N LEU A 143 -10.36 -1.02 5.88
CA LEU A 143 -11.40 -2.04 5.85
C LEU A 143 -12.20 -2.03 7.15
N ILE A 144 -11.51 -1.89 8.28
CA ILE A 144 -12.18 -1.80 9.58
C ILE A 144 -13.08 -0.57 9.63
N LYS A 145 -12.53 0.58 9.21
CA LYS A 145 -13.26 1.85 9.28
C LYS A 145 -14.49 1.83 8.42
N GLN A 146 -14.42 1.19 7.27
CA GLN A 146 -15.56 1.09 6.36
C GLN A 146 -16.52 -0.02 6.73
N ASN A 147 -16.21 -0.75 7.78
CA ASN A 147 -17.07 -1.80 8.30
C ASN A 147 -17.30 -2.89 7.25
N ILE A 148 -16.22 -3.32 6.61
CA ILE A 148 -16.27 -4.33 5.58
C ILE A 148 -16.29 -5.74 6.18
#